data_0012f772912e13c63d1f01e7f230b678
#
_entry.id   0012f772912e13c63d1f01e7f230b678
#
_cell.length_a   1.000
_cell.length_b   1.000
_cell.length_c   1.000
_cell.angle_alpha   90.00
_cell.angle_beta   90.00
_cell.angle_gamma   90.00
#
_symmetry.space_group_name_H-M   'P 1'
#
loop_
_entity.id
_entity.type
_entity.pdbx_description
1 polymer ?
#
loop_
_entity_poly.entity_id
_entity_poly.type
_entity_poly.pdbx_seq_one_letter_code
_entity_poly.pdbx_strand_id
1 'polypeptide(L)'
;MKHLPVLFGYHASNLGNSHVPLSLCRYWNESGRQSTLTVASADDALSFPWLDPALKGIRKGIVYKLGDRVQPKQMTEAHFFRKESASSPVYLWAGLSLDIFERFRERGAKIVLERINCHRATSRRIILSACEHWNEAVPETFSDNQIAEENRKLELADAVFCPSPMVRKSMLDNGVPDGKLMQTSYGWAPERFPSIDAPRWENAEPVFLFTGTLCIRKGMLLLLEAWKKAKIRGKLLLCGGVYSDIEAAMERHRDTPNIEHLAYTKDIGEVYRRADLFVFPSLEEGGPMVTYEAMAHGIPPLVTAMGAGAIVRDGVDGVVLPDFDVDAWAAAMTEMAENREKREAMGREARKRAAEFTWKEVASRRAGLLEARYPELWK
;
A
#
# COMPACT_ATOMS: atom_id res chain seq x y z
N MET A 1 11.16 26.48 15.73
CA MET A 1 10.43 25.84 14.59
C MET A 1 9.53 24.76 15.17
N LYS A 2 8.27 24.74 14.74
CA LYS A 2 7.36 23.64 15.08
C LYS A 2 7.75 22.40 14.26
N HIS A 3 7.77 21.23 14.84
CA HIS A 3 8.05 19.97 14.16
C HIS A 3 6.78 19.15 14.03
N LEU A 4 6.76 18.19 13.10
CA LEU A 4 5.66 17.25 12.93
C LEU A 4 5.99 15.93 13.63
N PRO A 5 5.37 15.63 14.79
CA PRO A 5 5.49 14.33 15.41
C PRO A 5 4.63 13.30 14.68
N VAL A 6 5.23 12.19 14.31
CA VAL A 6 4.63 11.07 13.58
C VAL A 6 4.68 9.81 14.43
N LEU A 7 3.56 9.14 14.62
CA LEU A 7 3.47 7.88 15.35
C LEU A 7 3.11 6.72 14.42
N PHE A 8 4.02 5.76 14.30
CA PHE A 8 3.82 4.47 13.67
C PHE A 8 4.06 3.36 14.70
N GLY A 9 3.01 2.85 15.29
CA GLY A 9 3.03 1.97 16.48
C GLY A 9 3.64 0.57 16.27
N TYR A 10 4.38 0.32 15.20
CA TYR A 10 4.94 -0.98 14.82
C TYR A 10 6.47 -0.94 14.72
N HIS A 11 7.06 -2.12 14.49
CA HIS A 11 8.49 -2.23 14.18
C HIS A 11 8.81 -1.57 12.84
N ALA A 12 9.87 -0.77 12.76
CA ALA A 12 10.37 -0.15 11.54
C ALA A 12 11.43 -1.02 10.88
N SER A 13 11.21 -1.35 9.63
CA SER A 13 12.16 -2.04 8.74
C SER A 13 12.11 -1.42 7.35
N ASN A 14 13.09 -1.72 6.50
CA ASN A 14 13.07 -1.28 5.10
C ASN A 14 12.05 -2.04 4.22
N LEU A 15 11.11 -2.77 4.84
CA LEU A 15 10.13 -3.62 4.16
C LEU A 15 8.70 -3.25 4.58
N GLY A 16 7.75 -3.58 3.73
CA GLY A 16 6.32 -3.47 4.02
C GLY A 16 5.86 -2.04 4.33
N ASN A 17 4.83 -1.92 5.17
CA ASN A 17 4.16 -0.65 5.46
C ASN A 17 5.03 0.38 6.20
N SER A 18 6.08 -0.06 6.92
CA SER A 18 7.00 0.84 7.61
C SER A 18 7.84 1.70 6.66
N HIS A 19 7.97 1.26 5.40
CA HIS A 19 8.66 2.03 4.36
C HIS A 19 7.99 3.39 4.09
N VAL A 20 6.67 3.47 4.22
CA VAL A 20 5.90 4.72 4.00
C VAL A 20 6.31 5.82 4.98
N PRO A 21 6.16 5.66 6.32
CA PRO A 21 6.53 6.71 7.27
C PRO A 21 8.02 7.00 7.29
N LEU A 22 8.87 5.99 7.09
CA LEU A 22 10.32 6.18 6.98
C LEU A 22 10.68 7.08 5.81
N SER A 23 10.12 6.83 4.62
CA SER A 23 10.38 7.64 3.42
C SER A 23 9.86 9.06 3.57
N LEU A 24 8.64 9.25 4.09
CA LEU A 24 8.06 10.57 4.30
C LEU A 24 8.92 11.40 5.26
N CYS A 25 9.24 10.86 6.45
CA CYS A 25 10.04 11.58 7.44
C CYS A 25 11.46 11.86 6.95
N ARG A 26 12.07 10.92 6.20
CA ARG A 26 13.38 11.12 5.58
C ARG A 26 13.36 12.34 4.69
N TYR A 27 12.51 12.39 3.68
CA TYR A 27 12.50 13.47 2.69
C TYR A 27 11.99 14.81 3.27
N TRP A 28 11.11 14.80 4.28
CA TRP A 28 10.76 16.01 5.01
C TRP A 28 11.96 16.59 5.73
N ASN A 29 12.70 15.79 6.49
CA ASN A 29 13.89 16.26 7.20
C ASN A 29 15.00 16.68 6.24
N GLU A 30 15.26 15.96 5.15
CA GLU A 30 16.20 16.35 4.10
C GLU A 30 15.85 17.70 3.44
N SER A 31 14.56 18.05 3.39
CA SER A 31 14.07 19.33 2.86
C SER A 31 13.95 20.45 3.91
N GLY A 32 14.45 20.23 5.14
CA GLY A 32 14.39 21.19 6.24
C GLY A 32 13.07 21.21 7.01
N ARG A 33 12.12 20.35 6.66
CA ARG A 33 10.82 20.19 7.34
C ARG A 33 10.96 19.19 8.48
N GLN A 34 11.23 19.69 9.67
CA GLN A 34 11.50 18.85 10.84
C GLN A 34 10.33 17.93 11.17
N SER A 35 10.59 16.63 11.24
CA SER A 35 9.65 15.63 11.71
C SER A 35 10.36 14.59 12.57
N THR A 36 9.65 13.99 13.51
CA THR A 36 10.14 12.87 14.34
C THR A 36 9.24 11.68 14.14
N LEU A 37 9.80 10.54 13.78
CA LEU A 37 9.06 9.28 13.64
C LEU A 37 9.25 8.41 14.87
N THR A 38 8.21 8.30 15.70
CA THR A 38 8.19 7.35 16.81
C THR A 38 7.66 6.00 16.33
N VAL A 39 8.42 4.95 16.64
CA VAL A 39 8.13 3.56 16.27
C VAL A 39 8.26 2.64 17.47
N ALA A 40 7.67 1.44 17.43
CA ALA A 40 7.83 0.47 18.54
C ALA A 40 9.30 0.07 18.72
N SER A 41 9.95 -0.30 17.64
CA SER A 41 11.38 -0.60 17.56
C SER A 41 11.83 -0.44 16.10
N ALA A 42 13.13 -0.51 15.84
CA ALA A 42 13.67 -0.43 14.50
C ALA A 42 14.73 -1.51 14.26
N ASP A 43 14.97 -1.82 12.97
CA ASP A 43 16.15 -2.59 12.56
C ASP A 43 17.43 -1.84 12.94
N ASP A 44 18.48 -2.55 13.33
CA ASP A 44 19.71 -1.93 13.79
C ASP A 44 20.43 -1.12 12.69
N ALA A 45 20.14 -1.44 11.43
CA ALA A 45 20.64 -0.67 10.27
C ALA A 45 19.91 0.67 10.08
N LEU A 46 18.77 0.90 10.73
CA LEU A 46 18.02 2.14 10.67
C LEU A 46 18.44 3.07 11.81
N SER A 47 19.35 4.00 11.53
CA SER A 47 19.83 5.00 12.49
C SER A 47 19.73 6.40 11.90
N PHE A 48 18.68 7.13 12.28
CA PHE A 48 18.45 8.51 11.86
C PHE A 48 18.17 9.40 13.08
N PRO A 49 18.64 10.66 13.09
CA PRO A 49 18.39 11.58 14.21
C PRO A 49 16.90 11.83 14.51
N TRP A 50 16.05 11.70 13.50
CA TRP A 50 14.61 11.89 13.58
C TRP A 50 13.83 10.58 13.83
N LEU A 51 14.49 9.43 13.90
CA LEU A 51 13.85 8.14 14.23
C LEU A 51 13.94 7.88 15.74
N ASP A 52 12.78 7.70 16.38
CA ASP A 52 12.64 7.52 17.81
C ASP A 52 12.01 6.17 18.18
N PRO A 53 12.78 5.07 18.24
CA PRO A 53 12.27 3.79 18.74
C PRO A 53 11.97 3.85 20.24
N ALA A 54 10.74 3.51 20.64
CA ALA A 54 10.32 3.45 22.04
C ALA A 54 10.99 2.31 22.82
N LEU A 55 11.30 1.21 22.12
CA LEU A 55 11.97 0.03 22.67
C LEU A 55 13.36 -0.11 22.03
N LYS A 56 14.41 0.06 22.86
CA LYS A 56 15.82 -0.01 22.46
C LYS A 56 16.59 -1.04 23.28
N GLY A 57 17.67 -1.59 22.69
CA GLY A 57 18.63 -2.46 23.39
C GLY A 57 17.96 -3.63 24.13
N ILE A 58 18.35 -3.84 25.39
CA ILE A 58 17.88 -4.94 26.23
C ILE A 58 16.36 -4.92 26.41
N ARG A 59 15.73 -3.74 26.51
CA ARG A 59 14.27 -3.60 26.61
C ARG A 59 13.54 -4.17 25.40
N LYS A 60 14.06 -3.92 24.18
CA LYS A 60 13.54 -4.52 22.94
C LYS A 60 13.53 -6.05 23.07
N GLY A 61 14.68 -6.65 23.44
CA GLY A 61 14.79 -8.10 23.59
C GLY A 61 13.83 -8.70 24.63
N ILE A 62 13.68 -8.05 25.79
CA ILE A 62 12.78 -8.52 26.85
C ILE A 62 11.31 -8.46 26.40
N VAL A 63 10.88 -7.32 25.85
CA VAL A 63 9.48 -7.13 25.43
C VAL A 63 9.07 -8.14 24.35
N TYR A 64 9.91 -8.37 23.35
CA TYR A 64 9.59 -9.34 22.29
C TYR A 64 9.69 -10.80 22.78
N LYS A 65 10.48 -11.11 23.81
CA LYS A 65 10.50 -12.44 24.44
C LYS A 65 9.27 -12.72 25.30
N LEU A 66 8.64 -11.69 25.87
CA LEU A 66 7.43 -11.83 26.67
C LEU A 66 6.17 -12.08 25.82
N GLY A 67 6.26 -11.94 24.49
CA GLY A 67 5.18 -12.22 23.55
C GLY A 67 3.90 -11.47 23.90
N ASP A 68 2.75 -12.16 23.87
CA ASP A 68 1.42 -11.57 24.07
C ASP A 68 1.18 -10.98 25.47
N ARG A 69 2.07 -11.22 26.44
CA ARG A 69 1.98 -10.64 27.78
C ARG A 69 2.29 -9.15 27.83
N VAL A 70 2.90 -8.61 26.80
CA VAL A 70 3.27 -7.19 26.67
C VAL A 70 2.87 -6.69 25.30
N GLN A 71 2.25 -5.52 25.23
CA GLN A 71 1.82 -4.93 23.98
C GLN A 71 2.77 -3.80 23.56
N PRO A 72 3.75 -4.08 22.67
CA PRO A 72 4.73 -3.08 22.20
C PRO A 72 4.09 -1.81 21.67
N LYS A 73 2.94 -1.93 21.02
CA LYS A 73 2.17 -0.81 20.48
C LYS A 73 1.71 0.15 21.57
N GLN A 74 1.10 -0.36 22.65
CA GLN A 74 0.64 0.48 23.78
C GLN A 74 1.79 1.19 24.48
N MET A 75 2.93 0.50 24.64
CA MET A 75 4.14 1.12 25.18
C MET A 75 4.64 2.27 24.32
N THR A 76 4.57 2.09 23.00
CA THR A 76 4.98 3.11 22.01
C THR A 76 4.03 4.30 22.05
N GLU A 77 2.73 4.08 22.10
CA GLU A 77 1.71 5.12 22.23
C GLU A 77 1.91 5.93 23.52
N ALA A 78 2.16 5.25 24.67
CA ALA A 78 2.45 5.91 25.93
C ALA A 78 3.77 6.71 25.91
N HIS A 79 4.82 6.19 25.24
CA HIS A 79 6.08 6.91 25.04
C HIS A 79 5.86 8.20 24.23
N PHE A 80 5.20 8.10 23.07
CA PHE A 80 4.86 9.21 22.21
C PHE A 80 4.02 10.26 22.92
N PHE A 81 2.96 9.85 23.61
CA PHE A 81 2.07 10.74 24.33
C PHE A 81 2.77 11.54 25.44
N ARG A 82 3.72 10.94 26.16
CA ARG A 82 4.49 11.66 27.19
C ARG A 82 5.45 12.70 26.61
N LYS A 83 5.97 12.43 25.41
CA LYS A 83 6.98 13.26 24.77
C LYS A 83 6.38 14.44 24.00
N GLU A 84 5.21 14.22 23.40
CA GLU A 84 4.60 15.20 22.50
C GLU A 84 3.56 16.08 23.22
N SER A 85 3.54 17.36 22.85
CA SER A 85 2.58 18.34 23.34
C SER A 85 1.51 18.65 22.27
N ALA A 86 0.49 19.46 22.64
CA ALA A 86 -0.53 19.93 21.70
C ALA A 86 -0.10 21.12 20.82
N SER A 87 1.15 21.54 20.89
CA SER A 87 1.64 22.75 20.19
C SER A 87 1.76 22.61 18.67
N SER A 88 1.76 21.38 18.17
CA SER A 88 1.80 21.05 16.74
C SER A 88 0.75 19.99 16.43
N PRO A 89 0.29 19.85 15.17
CA PRO A 89 -0.51 18.69 14.78
C PRO A 89 0.29 17.42 15.00
N VAL A 90 -0.41 16.35 15.42
CA VAL A 90 0.17 15.00 15.54
C VAL A 90 -0.27 14.14 14.34
N TYR A 91 0.66 13.39 13.77
CA TYR A 91 0.37 12.51 12.65
C TYR A 91 0.30 11.05 13.10
N LEU A 92 -0.90 10.50 13.07
CA LEU A 92 -1.22 9.18 13.62
C LEU A 92 -1.58 8.18 12.52
N TRP A 93 -1.10 6.94 12.67
CA TRP A 93 -1.45 5.84 11.77
C TRP A 93 -2.77 5.18 12.16
N ALA A 94 -3.54 4.70 11.16
CA ALA A 94 -4.87 4.09 11.35
C ALA A 94 -4.88 2.87 12.30
N GLY A 95 -3.77 2.13 12.39
CA GLY A 95 -3.66 0.93 13.23
C GLY A 95 -3.40 1.18 14.72
N LEU A 96 -3.31 2.44 15.17
CA LEU A 96 -3.15 2.81 16.58
C LEU A 96 -4.45 2.61 17.37
N SER A 97 -4.37 2.59 18.70
CA SER A 97 -5.56 2.46 19.56
C SER A 97 -6.46 3.69 19.47
N LEU A 98 -7.75 3.54 19.79
CA LEU A 98 -8.66 4.70 19.90
C LEU A 98 -8.23 5.62 21.05
N ASP A 99 -7.74 5.06 22.17
CA ASP A 99 -7.27 5.80 23.36
C ASP A 99 -6.28 6.92 22.99
N ILE A 100 -5.31 6.66 22.12
CA ILE A 100 -4.31 7.68 21.77
C ILE A 100 -4.94 8.87 21.02
N PHE A 101 -5.96 8.62 20.18
CA PHE A 101 -6.71 9.68 19.50
C PHE A 101 -7.51 10.53 20.49
N GLU A 102 -8.22 9.89 21.42
CA GLU A 102 -9.03 10.57 22.44
C GLU A 102 -8.15 11.43 23.34
N ARG A 103 -7.04 10.89 23.84
CA ARG A 103 -6.09 11.61 24.71
C ARG A 103 -5.44 12.81 24.02
N PHE A 104 -5.08 12.73 22.75
CA PHE A 104 -4.59 13.90 22.01
C PHE A 104 -5.70 14.91 21.75
N ARG A 105 -6.92 14.47 21.51
CA ARG A 105 -8.06 15.35 21.38
C ARG A 105 -8.39 16.10 22.66
N GLU A 106 -8.35 15.45 23.80
CA GLU A 106 -8.51 16.07 25.15
C GLU A 106 -7.42 17.12 25.41
N ARG A 107 -6.20 16.93 24.92
CA ARG A 107 -5.14 17.96 24.97
C ARG A 107 -5.35 19.14 24.03
N GLY A 108 -6.36 19.09 23.15
CA GLY A 108 -6.59 20.10 22.12
C GLY A 108 -5.68 20.01 20.90
N ALA A 109 -4.96 18.90 20.73
CA ALA A 109 -4.09 18.69 19.57
C ALA A 109 -4.92 18.54 18.28
N LYS A 110 -4.35 19.01 17.17
CA LYS A 110 -4.84 18.70 15.83
C LYS A 110 -4.33 17.33 15.41
N ILE A 111 -5.22 16.49 14.86
CA ILE A 111 -4.88 15.12 14.48
C ILE A 111 -4.94 14.97 12.97
N VAL A 112 -3.80 14.57 12.38
CA VAL A 112 -3.69 14.11 11.00
C VAL A 112 -3.68 12.58 11.02
N LEU A 113 -4.59 11.95 10.30
CA LEU A 113 -4.71 10.49 10.23
C LEU A 113 -4.21 9.96 8.89
N GLU A 114 -3.29 8.99 8.91
CA GLU A 114 -2.94 8.21 7.72
C GLU A 114 -3.91 7.05 7.52
N ARG A 115 -4.59 7.05 6.37
CA ARG A 115 -5.33 5.86 5.91
C ARG A 115 -4.43 5.03 5.02
N ILE A 116 -4.35 3.74 5.30
CA ILE A 116 -3.52 2.81 4.53
C ILE A 116 -4.34 1.96 3.56
N ASN A 117 -5.63 1.78 3.85
CA ASN A 117 -6.60 1.04 3.03
C ASN A 117 -7.92 1.79 2.98
N CYS A 118 -8.90 1.29 2.21
CA CYS A 118 -10.24 1.83 2.20
C CYS A 118 -10.93 1.71 3.58
N HIS A 119 -12.09 2.30 3.76
CA HIS A 119 -12.88 2.21 4.98
C HIS A 119 -13.22 0.75 5.30
N ARG A 120 -13.14 0.34 6.57
CA ARG A 120 -13.36 -1.06 6.99
C ARG A 120 -14.72 -1.62 6.58
N ALA A 121 -15.78 -0.80 6.63
CA ALA A 121 -17.10 -1.22 6.15
C ALA A 121 -17.10 -1.49 4.63
N THR A 122 -16.38 -0.68 3.86
CA THR A 122 -16.20 -0.89 2.41
C THR A 122 -15.36 -2.13 2.14
N SER A 123 -14.23 -2.32 2.88
CA SER A 123 -13.40 -3.52 2.78
C SER A 123 -14.21 -4.79 3.05
N ARG A 124 -14.98 -4.82 4.16
CA ARG A 124 -15.85 -5.95 4.49
C ARG A 124 -16.86 -6.25 3.37
N ARG A 125 -17.54 -5.23 2.86
CA ARG A 125 -18.50 -5.40 1.76
C ARG A 125 -17.85 -5.98 0.51
N ILE A 126 -16.67 -5.50 0.12
CA ILE A 126 -15.92 -5.99 -1.04
C ILE A 126 -15.59 -7.47 -0.88
N ILE A 127 -15.07 -7.88 0.28
CA ILE A 127 -14.70 -9.28 0.52
C ILE A 127 -15.93 -10.19 0.52
N LEU A 128 -17.02 -9.78 1.16
CA LEU A 128 -18.28 -10.54 1.14
C LEU A 128 -18.80 -10.71 -0.28
N SER A 129 -18.85 -9.64 -1.08
CA SER A 129 -19.27 -9.69 -2.49
C SER A 129 -18.36 -10.59 -3.33
N ALA A 130 -17.06 -10.59 -3.09
CA ALA A 130 -16.12 -11.45 -3.79
C ALA A 130 -16.37 -12.93 -3.46
N CYS A 131 -16.55 -13.27 -2.19
CA CYS A 131 -16.83 -14.63 -1.76
C CYS A 131 -18.19 -15.14 -2.30
N GLU A 132 -19.21 -14.29 -2.30
CA GLU A 132 -20.52 -14.61 -2.89
C GLU A 132 -20.39 -14.86 -4.39
N HIS A 133 -19.73 -13.96 -5.13
CA HIS A 133 -19.55 -14.06 -6.58
C HIS A 133 -18.84 -15.35 -7.00
N TRP A 134 -17.80 -15.74 -6.26
CA TRP A 134 -16.97 -16.91 -6.56
C TRP A 134 -17.41 -18.18 -5.83
N ASN A 135 -18.47 -18.11 -5.01
CA ASN A 135 -18.92 -19.21 -4.15
C ASN A 135 -17.81 -19.78 -3.26
N GLU A 136 -17.03 -18.87 -2.63
CA GLU A 136 -15.94 -19.20 -1.72
C GLU A 136 -16.32 -18.95 -0.26
N ALA A 137 -15.65 -19.63 0.66
CA ALA A 137 -15.82 -19.40 2.09
C ALA A 137 -15.36 -17.99 2.47
N VAL A 138 -16.15 -17.32 3.33
CA VAL A 138 -15.82 -15.96 3.79
C VAL A 138 -14.67 -16.03 4.80
N PRO A 139 -13.51 -15.39 4.52
CA PRO A 139 -12.44 -15.28 5.50
C PRO A 139 -12.82 -14.35 6.65
N GLU A 140 -11.97 -14.26 7.67
CA GLU A 140 -12.16 -13.27 8.73
C GLU A 140 -12.20 -11.85 8.14
N THR A 141 -13.26 -11.11 8.47
CA THR A 141 -13.47 -9.73 8.04
C THR A 141 -13.61 -8.80 9.24
N PHE A 142 -13.70 -7.49 9.00
CA PHE A 142 -13.87 -6.51 10.06
C PHE A 142 -15.21 -6.66 10.78
N SER A 143 -15.19 -6.73 12.11
CA SER A 143 -16.37 -6.74 12.96
C SER A 143 -17.02 -5.35 13.06
N ASP A 144 -18.27 -5.29 13.53
CA ASP A 144 -18.97 -4.01 13.76
C ASP A 144 -18.24 -3.13 14.79
N ASN A 145 -17.64 -3.73 15.84
CA ASN A 145 -16.84 -2.99 16.82
C ASN A 145 -15.59 -2.37 16.19
N GLN A 146 -14.90 -3.08 15.31
CA GLN A 146 -13.74 -2.53 14.59
C GLN A 146 -14.14 -1.41 13.63
N ILE A 147 -15.29 -1.49 13.00
CA ILE A 147 -15.84 -0.43 12.14
C ILE A 147 -16.22 0.79 12.99
N ALA A 148 -16.90 0.58 14.11
CA ALA A 148 -17.25 1.65 15.03
C ALA A 148 -16.02 2.38 15.60
N GLU A 149 -14.98 1.62 15.97
CA GLU A 149 -13.69 2.19 16.41
C GLU A 149 -13.05 3.05 15.31
N GLU A 150 -13.07 2.59 14.04
CA GLU A 150 -12.56 3.38 12.92
C GLU A 150 -13.34 4.65 12.73
N ASN A 151 -14.68 4.58 12.75
CA ASN A 151 -15.55 5.75 12.62
C ASN A 151 -15.22 6.79 13.71
N ARG A 152 -15.02 6.35 14.95
CA ARG A 152 -14.65 7.24 16.04
C ARG A 152 -13.29 7.92 15.82
N LYS A 153 -12.28 7.21 15.32
CA LYS A 153 -11.00 7.81 14.95
C LYS A 153 -11.13 8.84 13.83
N LEU A 154 -11.97 8.57 12.82
CA LEU A 154 -12.24 9.48 11.72
C LEU A 154 -12.99 10.75 12.19
N GLU A 155 -13.90 10.62 13.17
CA GLU A 155 -14.55 11.78 13.81
C GLU A 155 -13.54 12.66 14.54
N LEU A 156 -12.62 12.07 15.30
CA LEU A 156 -11.60 12.76 16.08
C LEU A 156 -10.52 13.43 15.22
N ALA A 157 -10.25 12.90 14.01
CA ALA A 157 -9.26 13.46 13.10
C ALA A 157 -9.70 14.80 12.51
N ASP A 158 -8.77 15.76 12.42
CA ASP A 158 -8.98 17.05 11.73
C ASP A 158 -8.66 16.95 10.23
N ALA A 159 -7.77 16.03 9.85
CA ALA A 159 -7.39 15.76 8.47
C ALA A 159 -7.07 14.28 8.27
N VAL A 160 -7.36 13.75 7.08
CA VAL A 160 -7.19 12.33 6.74
C VAL A 160 -6.49 12.23 5.40
N PHE A 161 -5.31 11.66 5.37
CA PHE A 161 -4.63 11.33 4.12
C PHE A 161 -5.25 10.10 3.46
N CYS A 162 -5.65 10.24 2.20
CA CYS A 162 -6.19 9.18 1.36
C CYS A 162 -5.19 8.85 0.25
N PRO A 163 -4.51 7.69 0.27
CA PRO A 163 -3.42 7.38 -0.66
C PRO A 163 -3.88 7.02 -2.08
N SER A 164 -5.18 6.95 -2.33
CA SER A 164 -5.75 6.77 -3.67
C SER A 164 -7.15 7.40 -3.78
N PRO A 165 -7.64 7.69 -5.01
CA PRO A 165 -9.01 8.15 -5.23
C PRO A 165 -10.06 7.19 -4.67
N MET A 166 -9.80 5.87 -4.75
CA MET A 166 -10.72 4.85 -4.24
C MET A 166 -10.80 4.84 -2.72
N VAL A 167 -9.67 5.08 -2.00
CA VAL A 167 -9.70 5.28 -0.55
C VAL A 167 -10.52 6.52 -0.21
N ARG A 168 -10.29 7.64 -0.90
CA ARG A 168 -11.08 8.86 -0.67
C ARG A 168 -12.56 8.62 -0.91
N LYS A 169 -12.91 7.97 -2.02
CA LYS A 169 -14.30 7.58 -2.31
C LYS A 169 -14.89 6.72 -1.19
N SER A 170 -14.16 5.73 -0.70
CA SER A 170 -14.64 4.86 0.38
C SER A 170 -14.89 5.62 1.68
N MET A 171 -14.10 6.67 1.99
CA MET A 171 -14.34 7.54 3.15
C MET A 171 -15.61 8.35 2.97
N LEU A 172 -15.82 8.96 1.80
CA LEU A 172 -17.04 9.72 1.47
C LEU A 172 -18.29 8.85 1.53
N ASP A 173 -18.25 7.66 0.95
CA ASP A 173 -19.36 6.70 0.93
C ASP A 173 -19.75 6.23 2.36
N ASN A 174 -18.86 6.36 3.34
CA ASN A 174 -19.09 6.06 4.74
C ASN A 174 -19.25 7.32 5.63
N GLY A 175 -19.57 8.46 5.02
CA GLY A 175 -19.99 9.66 5.73
C GLY A 175 -18.85 10.54 6.29
N VAL A 176 -17.60 10.29 5.93
CA VAL A 176 -16.49 11.17 6.33
C VAL A 176 -16.58 12.47 5.55
N PRO A 177 -16.61 13.65 6.23
CA PRO A 177 -16.75 14.94 5.55
C PRO A 177 -15.60 15.22 4.57
N ASP A 178 -15.92 15.67 3.37
CA ASP A 178 -14.95 15.96 2.31
C ASP A 178 -13.84 16.92 2.74
N GLY A 179 -14.18 17.94 3.51
CA GLY A 179 -13.24 18.93 4.02
C GLY A 179 -12.16 18.37 4.96
N LYS A 180 -12.31 17.14 5.45
CA LYS A 180 -11.24 16.42 6.19
C LYS A 180 -10.29 15.67 5.28
N LEU A 181 -10.70 15.30 4.06
CA LEU A 181 -9.98 14.37 3.21
C LEU A 181 -8.90 15.08 2.37
N MET A 182 -7.68 14.66 2.54
CA MET A 182 -6.52 15.11 1.76
C MET A 182 -6.13 14.01 0.77
N GLN A 183 -6.48 14.21 -0.51
CA GLN A 183 -6.10 13.28 -1.57
C GLN A 183 -4.58 13.31 -1.76
N THR A 184 -3.97 12.14 -1.73
CA THR A 184 -2.53 11.97 -1.94
C THR A 184 -2.24 10.69 -2.72
N SER A 185 -1.00 10.24 -2.67
CA SER A 185 -0.54 8.97 -3.24
C SER A 185 0.46 8.30 -2.31
N TYR A 186 0.76 7.04 -2.60
CA TYR A 186 2.02 6.43 -2.22
C TYR A 186 3.06 6.64 -3.31
N GLY A 187 4.23 6.10 -3.10
CA GLY A 187 5.35 6.24 -4.01
C GLY A 187 6.20 4.96 -4.04
N TRP A 188 7.27 5.02 -4.79
CA TRP A 188 8.29 3.98 -4.86
C TRP A 188 9.67 4.55 -4.54
N ALA A 189 10.61 3.68 -4.19
CA ALA A 189 11.95 4.05 -3.76
C ALA A 189 12.99 3.56 -4.78
N PRO A 190 13.58 4.46 -5.59
CA PRO A 190 14.61 4.09 -6.56
C PRO A 190 15.77 3.30 -5.94
N GLU A 191 16.16 3.64 -4.71
CA GLU A 191 17.26 3.01 -3.98
C GLU A 191 17.02 1.52 -3.65
N ARG A 192 15.78 1.06 -3.71
CA ARG A 192 15.44 -0.38 -3.56
C ARG A 192 15.69 -1.19 -4.82
N PHE A 193 15.90 -0.53 -5.95
CA PHE A 193 16.02 -1.15 -7.27
C PHE A 193 17.31 -0.71 -7.98
N PRO A 194 18.48 -1.12 -7.48
CA PRO A 194 19.77 -0.68 -8.03
C PRO A 194 19.95 -1.08 -9.51
N SER A 195 19.26 -2.11 -9.95
CA SER A 195 19.31 -2.61 -11.34
C SER A 195 18.15 -2.12 -12.22
N ILE A 196 17.43 -1.06 -11.82
CA ILE A 196 16.23 -0.60 -12.55
C ILE A 196 16.53 -0.13 -13.98
N ASP A 197 17.74 0.32 -14.24
CA ASP A 197 18.21 0.76 -15.56
C ASP A 197 18.87 -0.37 -16.38
N ALA A 198 19.06 -1.56 -15.79
CA ALA A 198 19.54 -2.71 -16.54
C ALA A 198 18.47 -3.16 -17.54
N PRO A 199 18.88 -3.70 -18.72
CA PRO A 199 17.94 -4.19 -19.71
C PRO A 199 16.98 -5.22 -19.11
N ARG A 200 15.72 -5.14 -19.48
CA ARG A 200 14.75 -6.21 -19.19
C ARG A 200 15.12 -7.46 -20.00
N TRP A 201 14.65 -8.60 -19.54
CA TRP A 201 14.85 -9.84 -20.28
C TRP A 201 14.08 -9.77 -21.61
N GLU A 202 14.69 -10.24 -22.68
CA GLU A 202 13.99 -10.44 -23.94
C GLU A 202 13.30 -11.80 -23.87
N ASN A 203 11.96 -11.75 -23.77
CA ASN A 203 11.14 -12.94 -23.71
C ASN A 203 10.63 -13.28 -25.10
N ALA A 204 10.76 -14.55 -25.50
CA ALA A 204 10.16 -15.05 -26.74
C ALA A 204 8.62 -15.03 -26.68
N GLU A 205 8.08 -15.24 -25.47
CA GLU A 205 6.66 -15.21 -25.15
C GLU A 205 6.42 -14.25 -23.97
N PRO A 206 5.29 -13.50 -23.91
CA PRO A 206 5.07 -12.51 -22.88
C PRO A 206 4.95 -13.12 -21.49
N VAL A 207 5.59 -12.48 -20.52
CA VAL A 207 5.51 -12.82 -19.09
C VAL A 207 4.62 -11.82 -18.37
N PHE A 208 3.52 -12.32 -17.82
CA PHE A 208 2.59 -11.58 -16.98
C PHE A 208 2.99 -11.77 -15.52
N LEU A 209 3.16 -10.70 -14.79
CA LEU A 209 3.61 -10.73 -13.40
C LEU A 209 2.52 -10.23 -12.46
N PHE A 210 2.25 -11.02 -11.42
CA PHE A 210 1.57 -10.58 -10.21
C PHE A 210 2.58 -10.57 -9.06
N THR A 211 2.56 -9.51 -8.24
CA THR A 211 3.36 -9.46 -7.00
C THR A 211 2.50 -9.08 -5.81
N GLY A 212 2.66 -9.82 -4.72
CA GLY A 212 1.95 -9.60 -3.45
C GLY A 212 1.41 -10.88 -2.87
N THR A 213 0.73 -10.79 -1.73
CA THR A 213 0.05 -11.95 -1.13
C THR A 213 -1.04 -12.48 -2.05
N LEU A 214 -1.01 -13.77 -2.35
CA LEU A 214 -2.06 -14.44 -3.11
C LEU A 214 -3.24 -14.69 -2.16
N CYS A 215 -4.35 -13.97 -2.36
CA CYS A 215 -5.57 -14.07 -1.55
C CYS A 215 -6.78 -13.57 -2.33
N ILE A 216 -7.99 -13.83 -1.82
CA ILE A 216 -9.25 -13.38 -2.44
C ILE A 216 -9.26 -11.85 -2.61
N ARG A 217 -8.86 -11.12 -1.58
CA ARG A 217 -8.79 -9.65 -1.57
C ARG A 217 -7.97 -9.07 -2.73
N LYS A 218 -6.93 -9.76 -3.14
CA LYS A 218 -6.05 -9.36 -4.24
C LYS A 218 -6.55 -9.82 -5.62
N GLY A 219 -7.78 -10.33 -5.70
CA GLY A 219 -8.43 -10.72 -6.95
C GLY A 219 -7.83 -11.97 -7.61
N MET A 220 -7.20 -12.84 -6.81
CA MET A 220 -6.53 -14.02 -7.36
C MET A 220 -7.49 -14.94 -8.11
N LEU A 221 -8.74 -15.08 -7.65
CA LEU A 221 -9.77 -15.87 -8.35
C LEU A 221 -10.02 -15.33 -9.76
N LEU A 222 -10.20 -14.01 -9.89
CA LEU A 222 -10.38 -13.34 -11.18
C LEU A 222 -9.19 -13.58 -12.10
N LEU A 223 -7.97 -13.45 -11.58
CA LEU A 223 -6.75 -13.64 -12.36
C LEU A 223 -6.60 -15.06 -12.89
N LEU A 224 -6.84 -16.06 -12.05
CA LEU A 224 -6.73 -17.47 -12.43
C LEU A 224 -7.76 -17.87 -13.49
N GLU A 225 -9.02 -17.43 -13.32
CA GLU A 225 -10.07 -17.70 -14.30
C GLU A 225 -9.82 -16.97 -15.63
N ALA A 226 -9.39 -15.69 -15.58
CA ALA A 226 -9.06 -14.93 -16.79
C ALA A 226 -7.88 -15.56 -17.53
N TRP A 227 -6.82 -15.97 -16.83
CA TRP A 227 -5.67 -16.65 -17.43
C TRP A 227 -6.07 -17.95 -18.13
N LYS A 228 -6.83 -18.79 -17.42
CA LYS A 228 -7.35 -20.06 -17.97
C LYS A 228 -8.22 -19.85 -19.23
N LYS A 229 -9.06 -18.82 -19.21
CA LYS A 229 -9.94 -18.45 -20.32
C LYS A 229 -9.19 -17.89 -21.52
N ALA A 230 -8.21 -17.02 -21.29
CA ALA A 230 -7.45 -16.31 -22.31
C ALA A 230 -6.59 -17.25 -23.18
N LYS A 231 -6.15 -18.40 -22.65
CA LYS A 231 -5.31 -19.40 -23.36
C LYS A 231 -4.09 -18.78 -24.06
N ILE A 232 -3.47 -17.82 -23.41
CA ILE A 232 -2.35 -17.05 -23.96
C ILE A 232 -1.12 -17.97 -24.09
N ARG A 233 -0.45 -17.85 -25.22
CA ARG A 233 0.90 -18.35 -25.37
C ARG A 233 1.88 -17.40 -24.65
N GLY A 234 2.20 -17.74 -23.42
CA GLY A 234 2.99 -16.90 -22.50
C GLY A 234 3.08 -17.54 -21.14
N LYS A 235 3.53 -16.78 -20.14
CA LYS A 235 3.67 -17.23 -18.76
C LYS A 235 2.99 -16.27 -17.78
N LEU A 236 2.27 -16.82 -16.80
CA LEU A 236 1.82 -16.10 -15.60
C LEU A 236 2.74 -16.40 -14.44
N LEU A 237 3.49 -15.40 -13.98
CA LEU A 237 4.37 -15.48 -12.83
C LEU A 237 3.69 -14.88 -11.61
N LEU A 238 3.39 -15.70 -10.62
CA LEU A 238 2.82 -15.30 -9.34
C LEU A 238 3.92 -15.22 -8.29
N CYS A 239 4.23 -14.01 -7.80
CA CYS A 239 5.28 -13.80 -6.81
C CYS A 239 4.70 -13.35 -5.47
N GLY A 240 4.73 -14.24 -4.46
CA GLY A 240 4.27 -13.97 -3.09
C GLY A 240 3.75 -15.19 -2.36
N GLY A 241 3.47 -15.03 -1.07
CA GLY A 241 2.91 -16.08 -0.23
C GLY A 241 1.46 -16.34 -0.51
N VAL A 242 1.02 -17.60 -0.39
CA VAL A 242 -0.38 -18.03 -0.53
C VAL A 242 -1.06 -17.94 0.84
N TYR A 243 -2.21 -17.30 0.90
CA TYR A 243 -3.07 -17.28 2.08
C TYR A 243 -4.06 -18.44 2.05
N SER A 244 -4.51 -18.84 3.24
CA SER A 244 -5.44 -19.99 3.37
C SER A 244 -6.77 -19.81 2.66
N ASP A 245 -7.21 -18.56 2.46
CA ASP A 245 -8.46 -18.22 1.77
C ASP A 245 -8.44 -18.51 0.26
N ILE A 246 -7.24 -18.75 -0.33
CA ILE A 246 -7.08 -19.03 -1.77
C ILE A 246 -6.48 -20.41 -2.06
N GLU A 247 -6.03 -21.16 -1.06
CA GLU A 247 -5.36 -22.45 -1.26
C GLU A 247 -6.20 -23.44 -2.10
N ALA A 248 -7.49 -23.56 -1.80
CA ALA A 248 -8.40 -24.44 -2.55
C ALA A 248 -8.54 -24.04 -4.03
N ALA A 249 -8.56 -22.73 -4.30
CA ALA A 249 -8.61 -22.23 -5.68
C ALA A 249 -7.29 -22.48 -6.42
N MET A 250 -6.15 -22.25 -5.77
CA MET A 250 -4.84 -22.56 -6.35
C MET A 250 -4.73 -24.04 -6.71
N GLU A 251 -5.25 -24.93 -5.88
CA GLU A 251 -5.30 -26.37 -6.16
C GLU A 251 -6.20 -26.70 -7.35
N ARG A 252 -7.38 -26.08 -7.47
CA ARG A 252 -8.28 -26.26 -8.64
C ARG A 252 -7.63 -25.80 -9.96
N HIS A 253 -6.66 -24.90 -9.90
CA HIS A 253 -5.92 -24.38 -11.04
C HIS A 253 -4.52 -24.97 -11.23
N ARG A 254 -4.16 -26.03 -10.46
CA ARG A 254 -2.84 -26.67 -10.52
C ARG A 254 -2.44 -27.08 -11.95
N ASP A 255 -3.38 -27.63 -12.71
CA ASP A 255 -3.15 -28.12 -14.07
C ASP A 255 -3.34 -27.04 -15.14
N THR A 256 -3.59 -25.78 -14.75
CA THR A 256 -3.65 -24.67 -15.70
C THR A 256 -2.24 -24.40 -16.25
N PRO A 257 -2.04 -24.45 -17.56
CA PRO A 257 -0.70 -24.38 -18.12
C PRO A 257 -0.06 -22.99 -17.93
N ASN A 258 1.27 -23.01 -17.89
CA ASN A 258 2.12 -21.81 -17.90
C ASN A 258 1.94 -20.87 -16.69
N ILE A 259 1.49 -21.37 -15.54
CA ILE A 259 1.52 -20.67 -14.26
C ILE A 259 2.78 -21.09 -13.50
N GLU A 260 3.60 -20.11 -13.12
CA GLU A 260 4.76 -20.31 -12.25
C GLU A 260 4.53 -19.58 -10.93
N HIS A 261 4.71 -20.25 -9.80
CA HIS A 261 4.60 -19.63 -8.47
C HIS A 261 5.99 -19.51 -7.82
N LEU A 262 6.33 -18.28 -7.42
CA LEU A 262 7.53 -17.92 -6.67
C LEU A 262 7.10 -17.41 -5.29
N ALA A 263 7.22 -18.24 -4.27
CA ALA A 263 6.73 -17.91 -2.92
C ALA A 263 7.46 -16.70 -2.28
N TYR A 264 8.76 -16.56 -2.55
CA TYR A 264 9.59 -15.48 -1.99
C TYR A 264 10.80 -15.21 -2.89
N THR A 265 11.22 -13.96 -2.91
CA THR A 265 12.49 -13.54 -3.49
C THR A 265 13.19 -12.50 -2.61
N LYS A 266 14.53 -12.51 -2.59
CA LYS A 266 15.35 -11.46 -1.97
C LYS A 266 15.53 -10.25 -2.91
N ASP A 267 15.40 -10.48 -4.21
CA ASP A 267 15.55 -9.47 -5.26
C ASP A 267 14.27 -9.40 -6.10
N ILE A 268 13.34 -8.57 -5.65
CA ILE A 268 12.09 -8.33 -6.37
C ILE A 268 12.34 -7.52 -7.66
N GLY A 269 13.41 -6.74 -7.73
CA GLY A 269 13.81 -5.99 -8.93
C GLY A 269 14.11 -6.92 -10.09
N GLU A 270 14.77 -8.07 -9.84
CA GLU A 270 14.99 -9.08 -10.86
C GLU A 270 13.69 -9.70 -11.36
N VAL A 271 12.71 -9.90 -10.49
CA VAL A 271 11.39 -10.42 -10.89
C VAL A 271 10.67 -9.43 -11.81
N TYR A 272 10.71 -8.13 -11.50
CA TYR A 272 10.17 -7.11 -12.39
C TYR A 272 10.87 -7.11 -13.76
N ARG A 273 12.20 -7.26 -13.81
CA ARG A 273 12.94 -7.27 -15.09
C ARG A 273 12.55 -8.43 -16.01
N ARG A 274 12.05 -9.53 -15.45
CA ARG A 274 11.58 -10.71 -16.22
C ARG A 274 10.21 -10.48 -16.86
N ALA A 275 9.46 -9.47 -16.44
CA ALA A 275 8.05 -9.29 -16.80
C ALA A 275 7.86 -8.35 -18.00
N ASP A 276 6.86 -8.62 -18.80
CA ASP A 276 6.40 -7.78 -19.91
C ASP A 276 5.12 -7.01 -19.56
N LEU A 277 4.31 -7.57 -18.68
CA LEU A 277 3.03 -7.03 -18.21
C LEU A 277 2.88 -7.24 -16.71
N PHE A 278 2.29 -6.27 -16.04
CA PHE A 278 1.91 -6.40 -14.64
C PHE A 278 0.40 -6.59 -14.54
N VAL A 279 -0.05 -7.62 -13.82
CA VAL A 279 -1.48 -7.93 -13.66
C VAL A 279 -1.84 -7.87 -12.17
N PHE A 280 -2.72 -6.95 -11.79
CA PHE A 280 -3.04 -6.74 -10.39
C PHE A 280 -4.53 -6.43 -10.19
N PRO A 281 -5.38 -7.49 -10.23
CA PRO A 281 -6.83 -7.37 -10.12
C PRO A 281 -7.31 -7.16 -8.68
N SER A 282 -6.55 -6.42 -7.86
CA SER A 282 -6.85 -6.26 -6.45
C SER A 282 -8.21 -5.59 -6.22
N LEU A 283 -9.07 -6.22 -5.46
CA LEU A 283 -10.42 -5.74 -5.16
C LEU A 283 -10.43 -4.70 -4.04
N GLU A 284 -9.43 -4.76 -3.14
CA GLU A 284 -9.31 -3.82 -2.02
C GLU A 284 -7.85 -3.45 -1.78
N GLU A 285 -7.60 -2.13 -1.86
CA GLU A 285 -6.28 -1.52 -1.68
C GLU A 285 -6.35 -0.14 -1.04
N GLY A 286 -5.19 0.31 -0.56
CA GLY A 286 -4.98 1.71 -0.21
C GLY A 286 -4.17 2.44 -1.26
N GLY A 287 -2.87 2.18 -1.27
CA GLY A 287 -1.92 2.64 -2.28
C GLY A 287 -1.01 1.48 -2.65
N PRO A 288 -1.30 0.75 -3.73
CA PRO A 288 -0.58 -0.48 -4.09
C PRO A 288 0.83 -0.17 -4.60
N MET A 289 1.83 -0.14 -3.71
CA MET A 289 3.22 0.18 -4.05
C MET A 289 3.75 -0.66 -5.21
N VAL A 290 3.32 -1.92 -5.31
CA VAL A 290 3.72 -2.83 -6.39
C VAL A 290 3.34 -2.32 -7.78
N THR A 291 2.23 -1.58 -7.93
CA THR A 291 1.85 -0.94 -9.20
C THR A 291 2.83 0.17 -9.56
N TYR A 292 3.23 1.00 -8.59
CA TYR A 292 4.24 2.05 -8.80
C TYR A 292 5.60 1.44 -9.17
N GLU A 293 5.99 0.35 -8.49
CA GLU A 293 7.25 -0.37 -8.74
C GLU A 293 7.26 -1.00 -10.15
N ALA A 294 6.18 -1.65 -10.57
CA ALA A 294 6.04 -2.21 -11.91
C ALA A 294 6.15 -1.12 -12.99
N MET A 295 5.40 0.00 -12.82
CA MET A 295 5.47 1.12 -13.75
C MET A 295 6.86 1.76 -13.81
N ALA A 296 7.57 1.84 -12.69
CA ALA A 296 8.95 2.33 -12.64
C ALA A 296 9.92 1.45 -13.47
N HIS A 297 9.65 0.14 -13.54
CA HIS A 297 10.38 -0.78 -14.41
C HIS A 297 9.92 -0.74 -15.90
N GLY A 298 9.00 0.16 -16.24
CA GLY A 298 8.47 0.27 -17.60
C GLY A 298 7.55 -0.88 -17.97
N ILE A 299 6.89 -1.50 -17.00
CA ILE A 299 5.95 -2.60 -17.20
C ILE A 299 4.54 -2.03 -17.13
N PRO A 300 3.77 -2.07 -18.24
CA PRO A 300 2.41 -1.54 -18.25
C PRO A 300 1.49 -2.42 -17.39
N PRO A 301 0.72 -1.82 -16.47
CA PRO A 301 -0.18 -2.55 -15.60
C PRO A 301 -1.57 -2.77 -16.21
N LEU A 302 -2.14 -3.96 -16.01
CA LEU A 302 -3.56 -4.27 -16.11
C LEU A 302 -4.09 -4.39 -14.70
N VAL A 303 -4.98 -3.49 -14.29
CA VAL A 303 -5.39 -3.32 -12.89
C VAL A 303 -6.88 -3.04 -12.76
N THR A 304 -7.45 -3.31 -11.59
CA THR A 304 -8.75 -2.75 -11.19
C THR A 304 -8.61 -1.27 -10.80
N ALA A 305 -9.71 -0.58 -10.55
CA ALA A 305 -9.69 0.78 -10.01
C ALA A 305 -8.94 0.86 -8.66
N MET A 306 -9.06 -0.15 -7.80
CA MET A 306 -8.31 -0.26 -6.54
C MET A 306 -6.82 -0.53 -6.80
N GLY A 307 -6.51 -1.43 -7.72
CA GLY A 307 -5.14 -1.77 -8.12
C GLY A 307 -4.40 -0.64 -8.85
N ALA A 308 -5.14 0.29 -9.46
CA ALA A 308 -4.58 1.47 -10.13
C ALA A 308 -3.92 2.46 -9.16
N GLY A 309 -4.34 2.46 -7.90
CA GLY A 309 -3.86 3.45 -6.93
C GLY A 309 -4.18 4.89 -7.37
N ALA A 310 -3.19 5.77 -7.24
CA ALA A 310 -3.28 7.16 -7.73
C ALA A 310 -2.38 7.40 -8.96
N ILE A 311 -1.82 6.34 -9.54
CA ILE A 311 -0.75 6.48 -10.55
C ILE A 311 -1.22 6.15 -11.97
N VAL A 312 -2.03 5.09 -12.15
CA VAL A 312 -2.41 4.60 -13.49
C VAL A 312 -3.43 5.52 -14.16
N ARG A 313 -3.14 5.89 -15.41
CA ARG A 313 -4.07 6.58 -16.32
C ARG A 313 -4.53 5.58 -17.37
N ASP A 314 -5.81 5.27 -17.34
CA ASP A 314 -6.41 4.28 -18.25
C ASP A 314 -6.15 4.59 -19.72
N GLY A 315 -5.74 3.57 -20.47
CA GLY A 315 -5.43 3.65 -21.90
C GLY A 315 -4.12 4.39 -22.24
N VAL A 316 -3.42 5.00 -21.27
CA VAL A 316 -2.19 5.77 -21.48
C VAL A 316 -0.96 5.02 -20.98
N ASP A 317 -0.90 4.73 -19.70
CA ASP A 317 0.24 4.08 -19.03
C ASP A 317 -0.13 2.77 -18.33
N GLY A 318 -1.35 2.31 -18.54
CA GLY A 318 -1.91 1.04 -18.09
C GLY A 318 -3.35 0.89 -18.54
N VAL A 319 -3.97 -0.22 -18.19
CA VAL A 319 -5.39 -0.50 -18.47
C VAL A 319 -6.13 -0.72 -17.17
N VAL A 320 -7.23 0.01 -16.94
CA VAL A 320 -8.09 -0.16 -15.79
C VAL A 320 -9.30 -1.02 -16.18
N LEU A 321 -9.43 -2.17 -15.56
CA LEU A 321 -10.43 -3.18 -15.89
C LEU A 321 -11.48 -3.30 -14.77
N PRO A 322 -12.71 -3.73 -15.12
CA PRO A 322 -13.77 -3.90 -14.13
C PRO A 322 -13.45 -5.06 -13.16
N ASP A 323 -13.98 -4.93 -11.94
CA ASP A 323 -13.99 -6.01 -10.97
C ASP A 323 -14.89 -7.17 -11.46
N PHE A 324 -14.54 -8.41 -11.17
CA PHE A 324 -15.33 -9.60 -11.44
C PHE A 324 -15.63 -9.95 -12.92
N ASP A 325 -15.13 -9.19 -13.90
CA ASP A 325 -15.36 -9.46 -15.32
C ASP A 325 -14.22 -10.28 -15.95
N VAL A 326 -14.33 -11.59 -15.86
CA VAL A 326 -13.35 -12.55 -16.42
C VAL A 326 -13.15 -12.35 -17.91
N ASP A 327 -14.20 -11.98 -18.65
CA ASP A 327 -14.14 -11.81 -20.11
C ASP A 327 -13.35 -10.56 -20.49
N ALA A 328 -13.59 -9.44 -19.84
CA ALA A 328 -12.84 -8.23 -20.04
C ALA A 328 -11.34 -8.42 -19.71
N TRP A 329 -11.04 -9.12 -18.60
CA TRP A 329 -9.65 -9.41 -18.25
C TRP A 329 -8.98 -10.34 -19.26
N ALA A 330 -9.63 -11.42 -19.67
CA ALA A 330 -9.09 -12.36 -20.66
C ALA A 330 -8.85 -11.67 -22.01
N ALA A 331 -9.78 -10.84 -22.45
CA ALA A 331 -9.64 -10.07 -23.71
C ALA A 331 -8.48 -9.09 -23.65
N ALA A 332 -8.39 -8.29 -22.58
CA ALA A 332 -7.30 -7.33 -22.40
C ALA A 332 -5.92 -8.01 -22.29
N MET A 333 -5.84 -9.12 -21.57
CA MET A 333 -4.61 -9.92 -21.47
C MET A 333 -4.21 -10.48 -22.83
N THR A 334 -5.15 -10.98 -23.63
CA THR A 334 -4.89 -11.50 -24.99
C THR A 334 -4.40 -10.36 -25.90
N GLU A 335 -5.10 -9.24 -25.94
CA GLU A 335 -4.71 -8.07 -26.74
C GLU A 335 -3.28 -7.63 -26.39
N MET A 336 -2.97 -7.51 -25.13
CA MET A 336 -1.66 -7.09 -24.67
C MET A 336 -0.57 -8.17 -24.89
N ALA A 337 -0.92 -9.45 -24.90
CA ALA A 337 -0.01 -10.53 -25.27
C ALA A 337 0.40 -10.47 -26.74
N GLU A 338 -0.55 -10.21 -27.62
CA GLU A 338 -0.36 -10.21 -29.09
C GLU A 338 0.28 -8.92 -29.61
N ASN A 339 0.06 -7.79 -28.93
CA ASN A 339 0.51 -6.48 -29.40
C ASN A 339 1.75 -5.98 -28.64
N ARG A 340 2.94 -6.43 -29.07
CA ARG A 340 4.22 -6.02 -28.48
C ARG A 340 4.46 -4.51 -28.56
N GLU A 341 4.13 -3.88 -29.69
CA GLU A 341 4.34 -2.45 -29.89
C GLU A 341 3.51 -1.61 -28.89
N LYS A 342 2.24 -1.98 -28.69
CA LYS A 342 1.36 -1.36 -27.71
C LYS A 342 1.91 -1.51 -26.29
N ARG A 343 2.37 -2.73 -25.91
CA ARG A 343 3.00 -2.97 -24.59
C ARG A 343 4.19 -2.06 -24.35
N GLU A 344 5.10 -2.00 -25.32
CA GLU A 344 6.32 -1.20 -25.21
C GLU A 344 6.02 0.30 -25.16
N ALA A 345 5.09 0.79 -25.95
CA ALA A 345 4.66 2.19 -25.94
C ALA A 345 4.05 2.57 -24.59
N MET A 346 3.11 1.75 -24.11
CA MET A 346 2.47 1.95 -22.81
C MET A 346 3.47 1.82 -21.65
N GLY A 347 4.43 0.90 -21.75
CA GLY A 347 5.51 0.73 -20.75
C GLY A 347 6.43 1.96 -20.67
N ARG A 348 6.74 2.61 -21.79
CA ARG A 348 7.50 3.88 -21.79
C ARG A 348 6.74 4.99 -21.06
N GLU A 349 5.44 5.13 -21.29
CA GLU A 349 4.60 6.10 -20.58
C GLU A 349 4.46 5.75 -19.09
N ALA A 350 4.33 4.45 -18.74
CA ALA A 350 4.30 3.99 -17.36
C ALA A 350 5.59 4.39 -16.61
N ARG A 351 6.77 4.17 -17.19
CA ARG A 351 8.04 4.55 -16.57
C ARG A 351 8.17 6.06 -16.40
N LYS A 352 7.78 6.82 -17.40
CA LYS A 352 7.77 8.28 -17.33
C LYS A 352 6.84 8.78 -16.21
N ARG A 353 5.65 8.18 -16.12
CA ARG A 353 4.68 8.51 -15.08
C ARG A 353 5.20 8.17 -13.68
N ALA A 354 5.85 7.02 -13.50
CA ALA A 354 6.39 6.58 -12.21
C ALA A 354 7.45 7.55 -11.64
N ALA A 355 8.21 8.26 -12.50
CA ALA A 355 9.17 9.25 -12.04
C ALA A 355 8.54 10.39 -11.22
N GLU A 356 7.26 10.70 -11.45
CA GLU A 356 6.51 11.70 -10.68
C GLU A 356 6.09 11.19 -9.29
N PHE A 357 6.26 9.90 -9.00
CA PHE A 357 5.79 9.23 -7.79
C PHE A 357 6.92 8.59 -6.98
N THR A 358 8.16 9.09 -7.09
CA THR A 358 9.17 8.73 -6.10
C THR A 358 8.74 9.22 -4.72
N TRP A 359 9.21 8.57 -3.65
CA TRP A 359 8.89 9.04 -2.29
C TRP A 359 9.32 10.48 -2.03
N LYS A 360 10.35 10.96 -2.71
CA LYS A 360 10.77 12.37 -2.65
C LYS A 360 9.67 13.30 -3.14
N GLU A 361 9.11 13.02 -4.32
CA GLU A 361 8.05 13.82 -4.92
C GLU A 361 6.74 13.71 -4.12
N VAL A 362 6.41 12.50 -3.64
CA VAL A 362 5.24 12.29 -2.78
C VAL A 362 5.36 13.04 -1.46
N ALA A 363 6.51 12.97 -0.79
CA ALA A 363 6.75 13.69 0.45
C ALA A 363 6.63 15.21 0.27
N SER A 364 7.16 15.75 -0.84
CA SER A 364 7.03 17.17 -1.19
C SER A 364 5.57 17.59 -1.36
N ARG A 365 4.77 16.82 -2.13
CA ARG A 365 3.33 17.10 -2.30
C ARG A 365 2.56 17.03 -0.99
N ARG A 366 2.83 16.03 -0.14
CA ARG A 366 2.20 15.89 1.17
C ARG A 366 2.57 17.02 2.10
N ALA A 367 3.83 17.49 2.06
CA ALA A 367 4.25 18.66 2.82
C ALA A 367 3.45 19.92 2.41
N GLY A 368 3.26 20.14 1.11
CA GLY A 368 2.43 21.24 0.62
C GLY A 368 0.98 21.18 1.12
N LEU A 369 0.38 19.98 1.17
CA LEU A 369 -0.96 19.78 1.74
C LEU A 369 -1.01 20.09 3.25
N LEU A 370 0.03 19.69 4.00
CA LEU A 370 0.12 19.97 5.43
C LEU A 370 0.34 21.46 5.68
N GLU A 371 1.22 22.13 4.91
CA GLU A 371 1.47 23.57 5.01
C GLU A 371 0.22 24.40 4.67
N ALA A 372 -0.53 24.00 3.67
CA ALA A 372 -1.80 24.63 3.32
C ALA A 372 -2.86 24.49 4.44
N ARG A 373 -2.90 23.31 5.10
CA ARG A 373 -3.84 23.02 6.18
C ARG A 373 -3.42 23.62 7.52
N TYR A 374 -2.11 23.67 7.78
CA TYR A 374 -1.50 24.13 9.02
C TYR A 374 -0.36 25.13 8.72
N PRO A 375 -0.68 26.40 8.38
CA PRO A 375 0.30 27.37 7.90
C PRO A 375 1.45 27.68 8.87
N GLU A 376 1.29 27.35 10.16
CA GLU A 376 2.32 27.54 11.19
C GLU A 376 3.22 26.31 11.41
N LEU A 377 2.91 25.20 10.73
CA LEU A 377 3.76 24.01 10.75
C LEU A 377 5.04 24.29 9.96
N TRP A 378 6.19 23.99 10.56
CA TRP A 378 7.52 24.22 9.97
C TRP A 378 7.97 25.68 9.75
N LYS A 379 7.25 26.66 10.32
CA LYS A 379 7.72 28.06 10.41
C LYS A 379 8.59 28.34 11.64
#